data_5fdd24732553ff5159eb3e0156459347
#
_entry.id   5fdd24732553ff5159eb3e0156459347
#
_cell.length_a   1.000
_cell.length_b   1.000
_cell.length_c   1.000
_cell.angle_alpha   90.00
_cell.angle_beta   90.00
_cell.angle_gamma   90.00
#
_symmetry.space_group_name_H-M   'P 1'
#
loop_
_entity.id
_entity.type
_entity.pdbx_description
1 polymer ?
#
loop_
_entity_poly.entity_id
_entity_poly.type
_entity_poly.pdbx_seq_one_letter_code
_entity_poly.pdbx_strand_id
1 'polypeptide(L)'
;MNAYAEVGLGYSRPVNDKLTVGGRVKVLLGVAHAEMQVDEFAVDMNIPQNPDDPNSWNGTYGGSTTARAHIMTSIKGGGLSFADSYDSNGNAIRQIDGFDFDGGGFGIAGTGFGVDLGASYKLLDNLNLSAAVLDLGFIKWNSSNTTVASVNENADVKIDQSNYQEYLDGDFLNLERFNLAEDKEAASSYKTKLSSTLLLAGEYTFWDNKLSVGAMYGVHFVQPKALNELTFLATIRPKNWFNAALSYSPIQAGGKSFGL
;
A
#
# COMPACT_ATOMS: atom_id res chain seq x y z
N MET A 1 -4.28 0.11 2.13
CA MET A 1 -5.08 0.68 1.00
C MET A 1 -5.85 1.89 1.50
N ASN A 2 -5.83 3.02 0.75
CA ASN A 2 -6.59 4.24 1.12
C ASN A 2 -7.54 4.60 -0.02
N ALA A 3 -8.80 4.89 0.31
CA ALA A 3 -9.79 5.48 -0.58
C ALA A 3 -10.22 6.83 -0.01
N TYR A 4 -10.08 7.89 -0.79
CA TYR A 4 -10.43 9.25 -0.38
C TYR A 4 -10.85 10.09 -1.57
N ALA A 5 -11.64 11.11 -1.29
CA ALA A 5 -11.90 12.21 -2.23
C ALA A 5 -11.02 13.40 -1.88
N GLU A 6 -10.58 14.16 -2.88
CA GLU A 6 -9.81 15.38 -2.67
C GLU A 6 -10.50 16.59 -3.26
N VAL A 7 -10.38 17.72 -2.57
CA VAL A 7 -10.69 19.04 -3.08
C VAL A 7 -9.43 19.88 -2.98
N GLY A 8 -8.91 20.32 -4.14
CA GLY A 8 -7.64 21.04 -4.20
C GLY A 8 -7.75 22.39 -4.87
N LEU A 9 -7.02 23.37 -4.33
CA LEU A 9 -6.81 24.68 -4.93
C LEU A 9 -5.35 24.85 -5.27
N GLY A 10 -5.06 25.08 -6.57
CA GLY A 10 -3.71 25.27 -7.07
C GLY A 10 -3.51 26.66 -7.65
N TYR A 11 -2.27 27.12 -7.54
CA TYR A 11 -1.82 28.36 -8.15
C TYR A 11 -0.41 28.18 -8.71
N SER A 12 -0.19 28.74 -9.91
CA SER A 12 1.15 28.79 -10.49
C SER A 12 1.41 30.18 -11.09
N ARG A 13 2.67 30.61 -11.06
CA ARG A 13 3.08 31.88 -11.67
C ARG A 13 4.51 31.84 -12.17
N PRO A 14 4.85 32.58 -13.23
CA PRO A 14 6.22 32.85 -13.55
C PRO A 14 6.82 33.77 -12.48
N VAL A 15 8.00 33.40 -11.99
CA VAL A 15 8.82 34.25 -11.11
C VAL A 15 9.67 35.21 -11.96
N ASN A 16 10.15 34.71 -13.10
CA ASN A 16 10.86 35.45 -14.13
C ASN A 16 10.68 34.72 -15.48
N ASP A 17 11.35 35.19 -16.53
CA ASP A 17 11.25 34.66 -17.91
C ASP A 17 11.70 33.18 -18.01
N LYS A 18 12.43 32.69 -17.02
CA LYS A 18 12.98 31.32 -17.01
C LYS A 18 12.33 30.40 -15.98
N LEU A 19 11.85 30.91 -14.86
CA LEU A 19 11.36 30.13 -13.74
C LEU A 19 9.86 30.31 -13.54
N THR A 20 9.13 29.21 -13.58
CA THR A 20 7.74 29.13 -13.16
C THR A 20 7.64 28.21 -11.94
N VAL A 21 6.93 28.66 -10.93
CA VAL A 21 6.67 27.86 -9.72
C VAL A 21 5.17 27.69 -9.52
N GLY A 22 4.78 26.58 -8.95
CA GLY A 22 3.39 26.30 -8.63
C GLY A 22 3.23 25.43 -7.39
N GLY A 23 2.06 25.49 -6.80
CA GLY A 23 1.70 24.67 -5.69
C GLY A 23 0.19 24.43 -5.65
N ARG A 24 -0.21 23.38 -4.97
CA ARG A 24 -1.60 23.00 -4.77
C ARG A 24 -1.79 22.58 -3.33
N VAL A 25 -2.81 23.05 -2.70
CA VAL A 25 -3.27 22.64 -1.36
C VAL A 25 -4.49 21.76 -1.53
N LYS A 26 -4.57 20.69 -0.78
CA LYS A 26 -5.61 19.68 -0.89
C LYS A 26 -6.25 19.44 0.48
N VAL A 27 -7.57 19.42 0.52
CA VAL A 27 -8.35 18.86 1.63
C VAL A 27 -8.75 17.45 1.23
N LEU A 28 -8.52 16.50 2.11
CA LEU A 28 -8.74 15.08 1.87
C LEU A 28 -9.90 14.59 2.73
N LEU A 29 -10.85 13.92 2.10
CA LEU A 29 -12.01 13.33 2.74
C LEU A 29 -11.85 11.80 2.65
N GLY A 30 -11.32 11.18 3.71
CA GLY A 30 -11.09 9.75 3.80
C GLY A 30 -12.41 8.99 3.85
N VAL A 31 -12.63 8.10 2.90
CA VAL A 31 -13.84 7.27 2.79
C VAL A 31 -13.61 5.90 3.40
N ALA A 32 -12.49 5.27 3.05
CA ALA A 32 -12.13 3.95 3.55
C ALA A 32 -10.61 3.79 3.68
N HIS A 33 -10.20 3.10 4.72
CA HIS A 33 -8.84 2.58 4.90
C HIS A 33 -8.90 1.11 5.26
N ALA A 34 -7.98 0.32 4.72
CA ALA A 34 -7.76 -1.05 5.13
C ALA A 34 -6.25 -1.33 5.10
N GLU A 35 -5.75 -1.92 6.16
CA GLU A 35 -4.36 -2.32 6.33
C GLU A 35 -4.30 -3.69 7.00
N MET A 36 -3.44 -4.55 6.48
CA MET A 36 -3.06 -5.81 7.10
C MET A 36 -1.54 -5.80 7.23
N GLN A 37 -1.05 -6.01 8.43
CA GLN A 37 0.37 -6.11 8.72
C GLN A 37 0.65 -7.43 9.42
N VAL A 38 1.61 -8.16 8.89
CA VAL A 38 2.16 -9.37 9.53
C VAL A 38 3.54 -8.98 10.04
N ASP A 39 3.67 -8.89 11.36
CA ASP A 39 4.92 -8.49 12.02
C ASP A 39 5.86 -9.69 12.16
N GLU A 40 5.30 -10.85 12.46
CA GLU A 40 6.06 -12.09 12.60
C GLU A 40 5.17 -13.28 12.26
N PHE A 41 5.71 -14.18 11.45
CA PHE A 41 5.17 -15.51 11.24
C PHE A 41 6.36 -16.47 11.17
N ALA A 42 6.51 -17.29 12.18
CA ALA A 42 7.57 -18.28 12.28
C ALA A 42 6.98 -19.65 12.62
N VAL A 43 7.48 -20.66 11.96
CA VAL A 43 7.16 -22.06 12.23
C VAL A 43 8.48 -22.78 12.49
N ASP A 44 8.73 -23.15 13.73
CA ASP A 44 9.85 -23.99 14.12
C ASP A 44 9.37 -25.43 14.22
N MET A 45 9.93 -26.30 13.38
CA MET A 45 9.60 -27.73 13.43
C MET A 45 10.82 -28.53 13.83
N ASN A 46 10.69 -29.31 14.89
CA ASN A 46 11.68 -30.29 15.29
C ASN A 46 11.21 -31.67 14.81
N ILE A 47 11.92 -32.21 13.81
CA ILE A 47 11.67 -33.53 13.24
C ILE A 47 12.70 -34.49 13.84
N PRO A 48 12.37 -35.24 14.92
CA PRO A 48 13.32 -36.22 15.45
C PRO A 48 13.49 -37.33 14.44
N GLN A 49 14.75 -37.57 14.02
CA GLN A 49 15.06 -38.75 13.22
C GLN A 49 14.86 -40.00 14.10
N ASN A 50 14.12 -40.97 13.58
CA ASN A 50 14.07 -42.28 14.23
C ASN A 50 15.46 -42.93 14.09
N PRO A 51 16.19 -43.20 15.19
CA PRO A 51 17.53 -43.74 15.13
C PRO A 51 17.57 -45.15 14.54
N ASP A 52 16.48 -45.91 14.57
CA ASP A 52 16.40 -47.28 14.10
C ASP A 52 15.94 -47.39 12.62
N ASP A 53 15.21 -46.39 12.10
CA ASP A 53 14.79 -46.32 10.71
C ASP A 53 14.57 -44.88 10.26
N PRO A 54 15.57 -44.25 9.60
CA PRO A 54 15.48 -42.87 9.13
C PRO A 54 14.38 -42.61 8.09
N ASN A 55 13.80 -43.67 7.53
CA ASN A 55 12.73 -43.58 6.53
C ASN A 55 11.35 -43.93 7.09
N SER A 56 11.27 -44.27 8.38
CA SER A 56 10.00 -44.62 9.00
C SER A 56 9.38 -43.47 9.77
N TRP A 57 8.10 -43.31 9.58
CA TRP A 57 7.26 -42.23 10.10
C TRP A 57 6.57 -42.61 11.41
N ASN A 58 7.32 -43.00 12.43
CA ASN A 58 6.76 -43.47 13.70
C ASN A 58 6.88 -42.46 14.84
N GLY A 59 6.95 -41.16 14.52
CA GLY A 59 7.17 -40.15 15.52
C GLY A 59 6.09 -39.08 15.59
N THR A 60 5.99 -38.46 16.75
CA THR A 60 5.30 -37.20 16.95
C THR A 60 6.28 -36.09 16.58
N TYR A 61 5.88 -35.24 15.63
CA TYR A 61 6.65 -34.05 15.28
C TYR A 61 6.15 -32.91 16.15
N GLY A 62 7.05 -32.26 16.86
CA GLY A 62 6.75 -31.09 17.67
C GLY A 62 7.34 -29.84 17.03
N GLY A 63 6.67 -28.74 17.20
CA GLY A 63 7.16 -27.44 16.78
C GLY A 63 6.44 -26.33 17.51
N SER A 64 6.84 -25.10 17.28
CA SER A 64 6.12 -23.93 17.74
C SER A 64 5.80 -23.02 16.57
N THR A 65 4.64 -22.40 16.62
CA THR A 65 4.23 -21.37 15.68
C THR A 65 4.13 -20.05 16.42
N THR A 66 4.79 -19.03 15.90
CA THR A 66 4.63 -17.66 16.37
C THR A 66 3.89 -16.87 15.31
N ALA A 67 2.78 -16.24 15.68
CA ALA A 67 2.00 -15.39 14.80
C ALA A 67 1.74 -14.04 15.46
N ARG A 68 2.19 -12.96 14.80
CA ARG A 68 1.90 -11.58 15.16
C ARG A 68 1.43 -10.84 13.93
N ALA A 69 0.18 -10.49 13.93
CA ALA A 69 -0.44 -9.77 12.83
C ALA A 69 -1.58 -8.88 13.34
N HIS A 70 -1.88 -7.83 12.61
CA HIS A 70 -3.08 -7.05 12.83
C HIS A 70 -3.74 -6.67 11.50
N ILE A 71 -5.07 -6.58 11.55
CA ILE A 71 -5.90 -6.06 10.48
C ILE A 71 -6.64 -4.85 11.02
N MET A 72 -6.57 -3.75 10.30
CA MET A 72 -7.23 -2.51 10.68
C MET A 72 -8.07 -2.00 9.53
N THR A 73 -9.29 -1.60 9.82
CA THR A 73 -10.15 -0.93 8.85
C THR A 73 -10.73 0.35 9.45
N SER A 74 -10.94 1.35 8.60
CA SER A 74 -11.65 2.59 8.96
C SER A 74 -12.63 2.91 7.85
N ILE A 75 -13.90 2.62 8.11
CA ILE A 75 -15.00 2.83 7.16
C ILE A 75 -16.22 3.29 7.95
N LYS A 76 -16.87 4.35 7.49
CA LYS A 76 -18.11 4.80 8.12
C LYS A 76 -19.26 3.84 7.78
N GLY A 77 -19.90 3.28 8.81
CA GLY A 77 -20.98 2.30 8.64
C GLY A 77 -20.52 0.96 8.10
N GLY A 78 -19.27 0.55 8.42
CA GLY A 78 -18.72 -0.75 8.06
C GLY A 78 -17.42 -1.03 8.78
N GLY A 79 -16.84 -2.21 8.56
CA GLY A 79 -15.60 -2.63 9.15
C GLY A 79 -15.52 -4.13 9.37
N LEU A 80 -14.57 -4.56 10.19
CA LEU A 80 -14.46 -5.95 10.58
C LEU A 80 -15.65 -6.34 11.45
N SER A 81 -16.26 -7.48 11.17
CA SER A 81 -17.29 -8.10 12.01
C SER A 81 -16.67 -9.19 12.89
N PHE A 82 -17.26 -9.37 14.08
CA PHE A 82 -16.71 -10.25 15.11
C PHE A 82 -17.82 -11.11 15.72
N ALA A 83 -17.56 -12.40 15.85
CA ALA A 83 -18.40 -13.35 16.57
C ALA A 83 -17.74 -13.77 17.90
N ASP A 84 -18.57 -14.22 18.84
CA ASP A 84 -18.06 -14.78 20.09
C ASP A 84 -17.39 -16.14 19.81
N SER A 85 -16.20 -16.32 20.33
CA SER A 85 -15.35 -17.51 20.15
C SER A 85 -14.51 -17.77 21.39
N TYR A 86 -13.66 -18.78 21.33
CA TYR A 86 -12.70 -19.09 22.39
C TYR A 86 -11.30 -19.23 21.79
N ASP A 87 -10.30 -18.72 22.52
CA ASP A 87 -8.90 -18.92 22.15
C ASP A 87 -8.44 -20.37 22.43
N SER A 88 -7.20 -20.67 22.06
CA SER A 88 -6.58 -21.98 22.30
C SER A 88 -6.49 -22.38 23.79
N ASN A 89 -6.59 -21.40 24.69
CA ASN A 89 -6.56 -21.60 26.16
C ASN A 89 -7.97 -21.68 26.75
N GLY A 90 -9.03 -21.57 25.95
CA GLY A 90 -10.42 -21.60 26.38
C GLY A 90 -10.94 -20.27 26.94
N ASN A 91 -10.23 -19.15 26.75
CA ASN A 91 -10.74 -17.83 27.12
C ASN A 91 -11.70 -17.31 26.07
N ALA A 92 -12.79 -16.68 26.52
CA ALA A 92 -13.76 -16.06 25.61
C ALA A 92 -13.12 -14.87 24.88
N ILE A 93 -13.17 -14.89 23.57
CA ILE A 93 -12.69 -13.83 22.68
C ILE A 93 -13.80 -13.46 21.70
N ARG A 94 -13.67 -12.31 21.05
CA ARG A 94 -14.45 -11.97 19.86
C ARG A 94 -13.52 -12.09 18.65
N GLN A 95 -13.71 -13.13 17.87
CA GLN A 95 -12.91 -13.46 16.71
C GLN A 95 -13.51 -12.83 15.45
N ILE A 96 -12.65 -12.45 14.51
CA ILE A 96 -13.10 -11.96 13.22
C ILE A 96 -13.89 -13.08 12.50
N ASP A 97 -15.11 -12.76 12.06
CA ASP A 97 -15.97 -13.66 11.27
C ASP A 97 -16.26 -13.12 9.87
N GLY A 98 -15.83 -11.92 9.58
CA GLY A 98 -16.00 -11.34 8.27
C GLY A 98 -15.82 -9.82 8.21
N PHE A 99 -16.44 -9.26 7.21
CA PHE A 99 -16.50 -7.83 6.98
C PHE A 99 -17.97 -7.43 6.83
N ASP A 100 -18.43 -6.56 7.69
CA ASP A 100 -19.79 -6.04 7.65
C ASP A 100 -19.81 -4.65 6.99
N PHE A 101 -20.86 -4.41 6.22
CA PHE A 101 -21.10 -3.14 5.58
C PHE A 101 -22.57 -2.77 5.74
N ASP A 102 -22.84 -1.89 6.67
CA ASP A 102 -24.19 -1.54 7.13
C ASP A 102 -25.03 -0.79 6.08
N GLY A 103 -24.59 -0.70 4.83
CA GLY A 103 -25.37 -0.10 3.73
C GLY A 103 -25.86 1.34 3.96
N GLY A 104 -25.57 1.93 5.11
CA GLY A 104 -26.00 3.25 5.54
C GLY A 104 -25.37 4.41 4.77
N GLY A 105 -24.69 4.09 3.68
CA GLY A 105 -24.08 5.04 2.78
C GLY A 105 -22.60 5.31 3.07
N PHE A 106 -21.86 5.53 2.01
CA PHE A 106 -20.50 6.01 2.09
C PHE A 106 -20.44 7.34 2.82
N GLY A 107 -19.59 7.44 3.82
CA GLY A 107 -19.40 8.64 4.59
C GLY A 107 -17.93 8.94 4.82
N ILE A 108 -17.66 10.09 5.42
CA ILE A 108 -16.30 10.49 5.77
C ILE A 108 -15.88 9.73 7.04
N ALA A 109 -14.92 8.84 6.91
CA ALA A 109 -14.30 8.09 8.00
C ALA A 109 -13.04 8.77 8.55
N GLY A 110 -12.46 9.71 7.78
CA GLY A 110 -11.28 10.46 8.17
C GLY A 110 -11.16 11.76 7.38
N THR A 111 -10.29 12.67 7.84
CA THR A 111 -9.99 13.92 7.15
C THR A 111 -8.49 14.15 7.10
N GLY A 112 -8.03 14.82 6.05
CA GLY A 112 -6.62 15.03 5.85
C GLY A 112 -6.28 16.29 5.06
N PHE A 113 -5.00 16.47 4.87
CA PHE A 113 -4.43 17.59 4.16
C PHE A 113 -3.25 17.13 3.32
N GLY A 114 -3.13 17.70 2.13
CA GLY A 114 -2.02 17.42 1.24
C GLY A 114 -1.52 18.67 0.52
N VAL A 115 -0.29 18.62 0.04
CA VAL A 115 0.36 19.69 -0.73
C VAL A 115 1.11 19.08 -1.90
N ASP A 116 0.97 19.73 -3.06
CA ASP A 116 1.81 19.52 -4.22
C ASP A 116 2.64 20.78 -4.46
N LEU A 117 3.91 20.62 -4.80
CA LEU A 117 4.83 21.70 -5.16
C LEU A 117 5.53 21.35 -6.46
N GLY A 118 5.72 22.33 -7.33
CA GLY A 118 6.42 22.12 -8.58
C GLY A 118 7.11 23.38 -9.08
N ALA A 119 8.16 23.15 -9.86
CA ALA A 119 8.89 24.20 -10.54
C ALA A 119 9.29 23.75 -11.94
N SER A 120 9.29 24.68 -12.90
CA SER A 120 9.81 24.49 -14.24
C SER A 120 10.82 25.61 -14.52
N TYR A 121 11.98 25.22 -15.03
CA TYR A 121 13.07 26.12 -15.31
C TYR A 121 13.54 26.00 -16.76
N LYS A 122 13.44 27.08 -17.50
CA LYS A 122 13.93 27.20 -18.89
C LYS A 122 15.44 27.44 -18.85
N LEU A 123 16.21 26.36 -18.89
CA LEU A 123 17.67 26.43 -18.80
C LEU A 123 18.25 27.07 -20.08
N LEU A 124 17.75 26.64 -21.24
CA LEU A 124 18.04 27.19 -22.56
C LEU A 124 16.71 27.47 -23.27
N ASP A 125 16.74 28.17 -24.40
CA ASP A 125 15.51 28.42 -25.17
C ASP A 125 14.79 27.15 -25.63
N ASN A 126 15.54 26.08 -25.76
CA ASN A 126 15.08 24.79 -26.20
C ASN A 126 15.24 23.66 -25.14
N LEU A 127 15.64 23.97 -23.89
CA LEU A 127 15.79 23.01 -22.82
C LEU A 127 15.01 23.46 -21.58
N ASN A 128 13.98 22.68 -21.22
CA ASN A 128 13.23 22.84 -20.00
C ASN A 128 13.56 21.73 -19.00
N LEU A 129 13.78 22.12 -17.75
CA LEU A 129 13.89 21.22 -16.62
C LEU A 129 12.69 21.42 -15.70
N SER A 130 12.16 20.36 -15.12
CA SER A 130 11.07 20.44 -14.14
C SER A 130 11.29 19.50 -12.97
N ALA A 131 10.81 19.92 -11.81
CA ALA A 131 10.78 19.13 -10.61
C ALA A 131 9.44 19.33 -9.92
N ALA A 132 8.90 18.24 -9.37
CA ALA A 132 7.68 18.31 -8.59
C ALA A 132 7.71 17.30 -7.44
N VAL A 133 7.09 17.68 -6.33
CA VAL A 133 6.77 16.79 -5.21
C VAL A 133 5.27 16.83 -5.05
N LEU A 134 4.64 15.65 -5.14
CA LEU A 134 3.20 15.49 -5.10
C LEU A 134 2.79 14.71 -3.86
N ASP A 135 1.58 14.97 -3.37
CA ASP A 135 0.94 14.22 -2.31
C ASP A 135 1.72 14.19 -0.99
N LEU A 136 2.38 15.32 -0.66
CA LEU A 136 2.92 15.50 0.69
C LEU A 136 1.79 15.74 1.67
N GLY A 137 1.41 14.72 2.44
CA GLY A 137 0.28 14.86 3.34
C GLY A 137 -0.07 13.61 4.12
N PHE A 138 -1.20 13.67 4.79
CA PHE A 138 -1.72 12.59 5.60
C PHE A 138 -3.25 12.63 5.69
N ILE A 139 -3.85 11.50 6.06
CA ILE A 139 -5.26 11.40 6.47
C ILE A 139 -5.28 10.94 7.92
N LYS A 140 -6.04 11.63 8.76
CA LYS A 140 -6.38 11.23 10.12
C LYS A 140 -7.71 10.51 10.10
N TRP A 141 -7.71 9.24 10.50
CA TRP A 141 -8.88 8.39 10.62
C TRP A 141 -9.50 8.50 12.00
N ASN A 142 -10.82 8.46 12.07
CA ASN A 142 -11.57 8.62 13.32
C ASN A 142 -11.72 7.26 14.01
N SER A 143 -11.46 7.21 15.31
CA SER A 143 -11.63 6.00 16.13
C SER A 143 -13.04 5.39 16.06
N SER A 144 -14.07 6.23 15.95
CA SER A 144 -15.46 5.76 15.85
C SER A 144 -15.79 4.94 14.59
N ASN A 145 -14.92 5.01 13.59
CA ASN A 145 -15.06 4.28 12.32
C ASN A 145 -13.95 3.25 12.13
N THR A 146 -13.15 3.00 13.18
CA THR A 146 -12.00 2.12 13.13
C THR A 146 -12.29 0.82 13.86
N THR A 147 -12.07 -0.30 13.21
CA THR A 147 -12.08 -1.64 13.81
C THR A 147 -10.72 -2.29 13.62
N VAL A 148 -10.26 -2.98 14.65
CA VAL A 148 -8.96 -3.66 14.66
C VAL A 148 -9.13 -5.09 15.13
N ALA A 149 -8.50 -6.01 14.43
CA ALA A 149 -8.30 -7.39 14.88
C ALA A 149 -6.80 -7.66 14.96
N SER A 150 -6.36 -8.25 16.04
CA SER A 150 -4.95 -8.58 16.24
C SER A 150 -4.79 -10.01 16.71
N VAL A 151 -3.63 -10.59 16.39
CA VAL A 151 -3.15 -11.86 16.93
C VAL A 151 -1.74 -11.66 17.46
N ASN A 152 -1.49 -12.18 18.65
CA ASN A 152 -0.17 -12.24 19.25
C ASN A 152 -0.07 -13.56 20.04
N GLU A 153 0.12 -14.64 19.29
CA GLU A 153 0.11 -15.99 19.86
C GLU A 153 1.41 -16.74 19.56
N ASN A 154 1.81 -17.53 20.56
CA ASN A 154 2.78 -18.60 20.40
C ASN A 154 2.02 -19.90 20.68
N ALA A 155 1.95 -20.78 19.72
CA ALA A 155 1.29 -22.07 19.86
C ALA A 155 2.26 -23.21 19.62
N ASP A 156 2.21 -24.22 20.47
CA ASP A 156 2.90 -25.48 20.24
C ASP A 156 2.11 -26.30 19.21
N VAL A 157 2.80 -26.76 18.18
CA VAL A 157 2.22 -27.62 17.14
C VAL A 157 2.72 -29.03 17.35
N LYS A 158 1.79 -29.98 17.47
CA LYS A 158 2.08 -31.41 17.44
C LYS A 158 1.44 -32.02 16.23
N ILE A 159 2.25 -32.61 15.36
CA ILE A 159 1.79 -33.35 14.18
C ILE A 159 2.09 -34.82 14.43
N ASP A 160 1.06 -35.65 14.44
CA ASP A 160 1.15 -37.10 14.57
C ASP A 160 0.31 -37.80 13.50
N GLN A 161 0.25 -39.13 13.59
CA GLN A 161 -0.45 -39.97 12.63
C GLN A 161 -1.96 -39.71 12.56
N SER A 162 -2.53 -39.05 13.57
CA SER A 162 -3.98 -38.75 13.63
C SER A 162 -4.36 -37.43 12.98
N ASN A 163 -3.44 -36.47 12.89
CA ASN A 163 -3.75 -35.12 12.43
C ASN A 163 -2.89 -34.61 11.25
N TYR A 164 -1.92 -35.41 10.75
CA TYR A 164 -1.02 -34.97 9.68
C TYR A 164 -1.74 -34.60 8.37
N GLN A 165 -2.84 -35.25 8.05
CA GLN A 165 -3.60 -34.96 6.82
C GLN A 165 -4.21 -33.57 6.85
N GLU A 166 -4.69 -33.14 8.00
CA GLU A 166 -5.22 -31.79 8.24
C GLU A 166 -4.19 -30.69 7.92
N TYR A 167 -2.91 -30.98 8.20
CA TYR A 167 -1.80 -30.09 7.86
C TYR A 167 -1.39 -30.18 6.38
N LEU A 168 -1.51 -31.33 5.73
CA LEU A 168 -1.21 -31.50 4.31
C LEU A 168 -2.26 -30.85 3.39
N ASP A 169 -3.51 -30.85 3.81
CA ASP A 169 -4.62 -30.25 3.05
C ASP A 169 -4.61 -28.72 3.05
N GLY A 170 -3.62 -28.10 3.68
CA GLY A 170 -3.37 -26.67 3.62
C GLY A 170 -4.14 -25.86 4.67
N ASP A 171 -4.92 -26.50 5.51
CA ASP A 171 -5.70 -25.84 6.57
C ASP A 171 -4.83 -25.16 7.64
N PHE A 172 -3.54 -25.44 7.64
CA PHE A 172 -2.64 -24.79 8.58
C PHE A 172 -2.42 -23.29 8.30
N LEU A 173 -2.71 -22.83 7.07
CA LEU A 173 -2.71 -21.43 6.69
C LEU A 173 -4.10 -20.76 6.80
N ASN A 174 -5.10 -21.49 7.29
CA ASN A 174 -6.42 -20.90 7.51
C ASN A 174 -6.34 -19.82 8.59
N LEU A 175 -6.66 -18.58 8.23
CA LEU A 175 -6.66 -17.44 9.14
C LEU A 175 -7.59 -17.62 10.35
N GLU A 176 -8.59 -18.49 10.24
CA GLU A 176 -9.48 -18.85 11.35
C GLU A 176 -8.75 -19.54 12.50
N ARG A 177 -7.64 -20.24 12.23
CA ARG A 177 -6.79 -20.84 13.27
C ARG A 177 -5.90 -19.83 14.00
N PHE A 178 -5.62 -18.70 13.37
CA PHE A 178 -4.96 -17.60 14.03
C PHE A 178 -6.03 -16.74 14.67
N ASN A 179 -6.42 -17.02 15.88
CA ASN A 179 -7.41 -16.30 16.69
C ASN A 179 -7.28 -14.77 16.58
N LEU A 180 -7.57 -14.21 15.38
CA LEU A 180 -7.60 -12.77 15.14
C LEU A 180 -8.74 -12.18 15.96
N ALA A 181 -8.42 -11.74 17.17
CA ALA A 181 -9.38 -11.24 18.12
C ALA A 181 -9.58 -9.73 17.98
N GLU A 182 -10.79 -9.25 18.31
CA GLU A 182 -11.10 -7.84 18.38
C GLU A 182 -10.17 -7.12 19.36
N ASP A 183 -9.50 -6.07 18.88
CA ASP A 183 -8.62 -5.23 19.70
C ASP A 183 -9.23 -3.82 19.83
N LYS A 184 -10.05 -3.65 20.87
CA LYS A 184 -10.72 -2.38 21.14
C LYS A 184 -9.76 -1.28 21.62
N GLU A 185 -8.62 -1.67 22.22
CA GLU A 185 -7.64 -0.71 22.72
C GLU A 185 -6.83 -0.11 21.56
N ALA A 186 -6.54 -0.92 20.54
CA ALA A 186 -5.90 -0.47 19.31
C ALA A 186 -6.83 0.34 18.40
N ALA A 187 -8.16 0.24 18.57
CA ALA A 187 -9.16 0.97 17.80
C ALA A 187 -9.19 2.47 18.16
N SER A 188 -8.09 3.16 17.94
CA SER A 188 -7.89 4.59 18.22
C SER A 188 -7.79 5.42 16.94
N SER A 189 -7.83 6.74 17.07
CA SER A 189 -7.55 7.63 15.92
C SER A 189 -6.09 7.54 15.52
N TYR A 190 -5.83 7.35 14.25
CA TYR A 190 -4.48 7.23 13.71
C TYR A 190 -4.32 8.04 12.41
N LYS A 191 -3.09 8.14 11.93
CA LYS A 191 -2.77 8.87 10.70
C LYS A 191 -2.08 7.94 9.71
N THR A 192 -2.53 8.00 8.46
CA THR A 192 -1.82 7.40 7.33
C THR A 192 -1.20 8.48 6.47
N LYS A 193 0.03 8.28 6.05
CA LYS A 193 0.69 9.16 5.09
C LYS A 193 0.16 8.89 3.68
N LEU A 194 0.12 9.91 2.84
CA LEU A 194 -0.11 9.73 1.42
C LEU A 194 1.12 9.10 0.76
N SER A 195 0.90 8.42 -0.35
CA SER A 195 1.98 7.92 -1.20
C SER A 195 2.56 9.08 -2.00
N SER A 196 3.51 9.80 -1.41
CA SER A 196 4.13 10.96 -2.04
C SER A 196 5.00 10.56 -3.23
N THR A 197 5.09 11.45 -4.21
CA THR A 197 5.83 11.23 -5.45
C THR A 197 6.79 12.39 -5.69
N LEU A 198 8.06 12.06 -5.96
CA LEU A 198 9.05 12.99 -6.48
C LEU A 198 9.18 12.77 -7.99
N LEU A 199 9.06 13.83 -8.77
CA LEU A 199 9.24 13.82 -10.22
C LEU A 199 10.36 14.79 -10.60
N LEU A 200 11.27 14.34 -11.46
CA LEU A 200 12.29 15.14 -12.12
C LEU A 200 12.20 14.91 -13.62
N ALA A 201 12.13 15.94 -14.42
CA ALA A 201 12.07 15.79 -15.87
C ALA A 201 12.90 16.83 -16.61
N GLY A 202 13.35 16.47 -17.79
CA GLY A 202 14.00 17.36 -18.74
C GLY A 202 13.49 17.10 -20.15
N GLU A 203 13.19 18.15 -20.88
CA GLU A 203 12.72 18.11 -22.28
C GLU A 203 13.56 19.04 -23.13
N TYR A 204 14.09 18.52 -24.20
CA TYR A 204 14.81 19.29 -25.24
C TYR A 204 13.98 19.32 -26.53
N THR A 205 13.82 20.51 -27.09
CA THR A 205 13.06 20.75 -28.30
C THR A 205 13.95 21.10 -29.48
N PHE A 206 13.60 20.58 -30.65
CA PHE A 206 14.28 20.79 -31.93
C PHE A 206 13.34 21.45 -32.94
N TRP A 207 13.90 22.15 -33.92
CA TRP A 207 13.20 22.66 -35.08
C TRP A 207 11.91 23.44 -34.75
N ASP A 208 12.03 24.50 -33.97
CA ASP A 208 10.91 25.34 -33.56
C ASP A 208 9.76 24.52 -32.92
N ASN A 209 10.09 23.65 -31.96
CA ASN A 209 9.14 22.77 -31.25
C ASN A 209 8.47 21.68 -32.11
N LYS A 210 8.98 21.38 -33.31
CA LYS A 210 8.41 20.29 -34.13
C LYS A 210 8.76 18.90 -33.66
N LEU A 211 9.89 18.75 -32.96
CA LEU A 211 10.33 17.54 -32.30
C LEU A 211 10.73 17.87 -30.88
N SER A 212 10.29 17.12 -29.91
CA SER A 212 10.85 17.13 -28.56
C SER A 212 11.26 15.73 -28.11
N VAL A 213 12.33 15.67 -27.33
CA VAL A 213 12.75 14.47 -26.62
C VAL A 213 12.92 14.82 -25.16
N GLY A 214 12.52 13.90 -24.28
CA GLY A 214 12.57 14.13 -22.85
C GLY A 214 12.84 12.85 -22.07
N ALA A 215 13.24 13.04 -20.84
CA ALA A 215 13.34 11.98 -19.85
C ALA A 215 12.68 12.45 -18.54
N MET A 216 11.99 11.53 -17.89
CA MET A 216 11.36 11.75 -16.60
C MET A 216 11.80 10.64 -15.64
N TYR A 217 12.23 11.03 -14.46
CA TYR A 217 12.52 10.13 -13.36
C TYR A 217 11.52 10.39 -12.23
N GLY A 218 10.83 9.35 -11.82
CA GLY A 218 9.86 9.36 -10.75
C GLY A 218 10.26 8.44 -9.59
N VAL A 219 9.98 8.87 -8.36
CA VAL A 219 10.09 8.05 -7.16
C VAL A 219 8.77 8.11 -6.43
N HIS A 220 8.06 6.99 -6.36
CA HIS A 220 6.82 6.85 -5.62
C HIS A 220 7.12 6.22 -4.26
N PHE A 221 6.91 6.97 -3.19
CA PHE A 221 7.11 6.50 -1.81
C PHE A 221 5.87 5.74 -1.34
N VAL A 222 5.83 4.46 -1.67
CA VAL A 222 4.76 3.53 -1.24
C VAL A 222 5.33 2.68 -0.11
N GLN A 223 4.86 2.89 1.11
CA GLN A 223 5.37 2.13 2.26
C GLN A 223 5.13 0.61 2.06
N PRO A 224 6.09 -0.25 2.38
CA PRO A 224 7.40 0.02 2.97
C PRO A 224 8.52 0.29 1.93
N LYS A 225 8.20 0.43 0.65
CA LYS A 225 9.19 0.52 -0.45
C LYS A 225 9.04 1.82 -1.23
N ALA A 226 10.12 2.26 -1.86
CA ALA A 226 10.09 3.26 -2.91
C ALA A 226 10.12 2.57 -4.28
N LEU A 227 9.20 2.96 -5.17
CA LEU A 227 9.15 2.47 -6.54
C LEU A 227 9.73 3.55 -7.46
N ASN A 228 10.74 3.15 -8.23
CA ASN A 228 11.40 4.03 -9.18
C ASN A 228 10.80 3.84 -10.57
N GLU A 229 10.67 4.93 -11.29
CA GLU A 229 10.27 4.96 -12.68
C GLU A 229 11.22 5.84 -13.48
N LEU A 230 11.64 5.36 -14.66
CA LEU A 230 12.39 6.14 -15.64
C LEU A 230 11.66 6.02 -16.97
N THR A 231 11.25 7.16 -17.53
CA THR A 231 10.52 7.21 -18.79
C THR A 231 11.24 8.13 -19.77
N PHE A 232 11.43 7.66 -20.99
CA PHE A 232 11.85 8.45 -22.12
C PHE A 232 10.65 8.79 -23.01
N LEU A 233 10.60 10.01 -23.49
CA LEU A 233 9.51 10.54 -24.29
C LEU A 233 10.07 11.17 -25.56
N ALA A 234 9.43 10.90 -26.69
CA ALA A 234 9.64 11.63 -27.94
C ALA A 234 8.29 12.10 -28.49
N THR A 235 8.19 13.37 -28.85
CA THR A 235 6.96 13.95 -29.40
C THR A 235 7.25 14.66 -30.69
N ILE A 236 6.48 14.37 -31.73
CA ILE A 236 6.54 15.08 -33.02
C ILE A 236 5.28 15.93 -33.20
N ARG A 237 5.48 17.17 -33.64
CA ARG A 237 4.42 18.17 -33.92
C ARG A 237 4.63 18.80 -35.30
N PRO A 238 4.43 18.03 -36.41
CA PRO A 238 4.72 18.50 -37.74
C PRO A 238 3.80 19.66 -38.18
N LYS A 239 2.60 19.74 -37.59
CA LYS A 239 1.60 20.80 -37.83
C LYS A 239 0.88 21.11 -36.50
N ASN A 240 0.30 22.31 -36.42
CA ASN A 240 -0.40 22.79 -35.21
C ASN A 240 -1.62 21.95 -34.81
N TRP A 241 -2.18 21.18 -35.76
CA TRP A 241 -3.36 20.33 -35.52
C TRP A 241 -3.02 18.85 -35.29
N PHE A 242 -1.74 18.44 -35.45
CA PHE A 242 -1.34 17.05 -35.32
C PHE A 242 -0.10 16.93 -34.43
N ASN A 243 -0.21 16.08 -33.42
CA ASN A 243 0.91 15.64 -32.62
C ASN A 243 0.86 14.10 -32.43
N ALA A 244 2.03 13.49 -32.30
CA ALA A 244 2.18 12.11 -31.92
C ALA A 244 3.30 12.00 -30.89
N ALA A 245 3.09 11.18 -29.88
CA ALA A 245 4.05 10.96 -28.82
C ALA A 245 4.34 9.46 -28.67
N LEU A 246 5.60 9.16 -28.43
CA LEU A 246 6.07 7.80 -28.12
C LEU A 246 6.77 7.86 -26.77
N SER A 247 6.43 6.94 -25.87
CA SER A 247 7.11 6.79 -24.58
C SER A 247 7.63 5.37 -24.37
N TYR A 248 8.73 5.28 -23.64
CA TYR A 248 9.32 4.03 -23.23
C TYR A 248 9.84 4.13 -21.80
N SER A 249 9.35 3.25 -20.93
CA SER A 249 9.79 3.17 -19.53
C SER A 249 10.53 1.84 -19.31
N PRO A 250 11.87 1.85 -19.28
CA PRO A 250 12.67 0.66 -18.98
C PRO A 250 12.59 0.23 -17.52
N ILE A 251 12.23 1.17 -16.61
CA ILE A 251 12.07 0.94 -15.19
C ILE A 251 10.69 1.49 -14.81
N GLN A 252 9.76 0.59 -14.54
CA GLN A 252 8.42 0.93 -14.04
C GLN A 252 8.01 -0.15 -13.06
N ALA A 253 8.22 0.09 -11.75
CA ALA A 253 7.82 -0.80 -10.67
C ALA A 253 8.18 -2.30 -10.90
N GLY A 254 9.34 -2.56 -11.55
CA GLY A 254 9.81 -3.91 -11.91
C GLY A 254 9.39 -4.42 -13.29
N GLY A 255 8.72 -3.61 -14.10
CA GLY A 255 8.33 -3.91 -15.48
C GLY A 255 8.90 -2.94 -16.51
N LYS A 256 8.51 -3.15 -17.76
CA LYS A 256 8.79 -2.25 -18.90
C LYS A 256 7.47 -1.89 -19.55
N SER A 257 7.33 -0.65 -20.00
CA SER A 257 6.12 -0.23 -20.72
C SER A 257 6.43 0.61 -21.95
N PHE A 258 5.53 0.57 -22.94
CA PHE A 258 5.50 1.41 -24.11
C PHE A 258 4.17 2.15 -24.15
N GLY A 259 4.18 3.41 -24.57
CA GLY A 259 3.01 4.23 -24.81
C GLY A 259 3.08 4.91 -26.17
N LEU A 260 1.92 5.07 -26.81
CA LEU A 260 1.69 5.77 -28.07
C LEU A 260 0.61 6.82 -27.89
#